data_d865c05e6b2d3bed818bb7f050b63b86
#
_entry.id   d865c05e6b2d3bed818bb7f050b63b86
#
_cell.length_a   1.000
_cell.length_b   1.000
_cell.length_c   1.000
_cell.angle_alpha   90.00
_cell.angle_beta   90.00
_cell.angle_gamma   90.00
#
_symmetry.space_group_name_H-M   'P 1'
#
loop_
_entity.id
_entity.type
_entity.pdbx_description
1 polymer ?
#
loop_
_entity_poly.entity_id
_entity_poly.type
_entity_poly.pdbx_seq_one_letter_code
_entity_poly.pdbx_strand_id
1 'polypeptide(L)'
;YRTDETYDPASPNYDPDMKPNPNIEEDRAYVKKLTQALKEDGYEFASHSWGHRDYGKIDLEYMKADIERWEKNVAPLLPDSCDIMIYPFGSDVGDWRPYTEENEKYRYLQSLGFRYFCNVDSRPYWVETGDQFLRQARRNLDGYRLWMDYGCGANRLSDLIDVNTVFDARRPTPVGWK
;
A
#
# COMPACT_ATOMS: atom_id res chain seq x y z
N TYR A 1 -3.53 -5.15 -12.31
CA TYR A 1 -4.61 -5.88 -12.98
C TYR A 1 -5.93 -5.11 -12.87
N ARG A 2 -6.07 -4.08 -13.67
CA ARG A 2 -7.30 -3.26 -13.76
C ARG A 2 -8.16 -3.83 -14.88
N THR A 3 -8.73 -4.98 -14.67
CA THR A 3 -9.37 -5.72 -15.76
C THR A 3 -10.74 -5.17 -16.15
N ASP A 4 -11.53 -4.68 -15.22
CA ASP A 4 -12.94 -4.36 -15.49
C ASP A 4 -13.16 -2.88 -15.78
N GLU A 5 -12.38 -1.98 -15.17
CA GLU A 5 -12.58 -0.53 -15.31
C GLU A 5 -11.97 0.07 -16.58
N THR A 6 -10.84 -0.49 -17.05
CA THR A 6 -10.12 0.03 -18.21
C THR A 6 -10.71 -0.46 -19.53
N TYR A 7 -11.48 -1.55 -19.52
CA TYR A 7 -12.08 -2.14 -20.74
C TYR A 7 -13.54 -1.80 -20.92
N ASP A 8 -14.24 -1.34 -19.90
CA ASP A 8 -15.64 -0.95 -20.01
C ASP A 8 -15.75 0.50 -20.49
N PRO A 9 -16.29 0.74 -21.68
CA PRO A 9 -16.50 2.10 -22.21
C PRO A 9 -17.37 3.01 -21.32
N ALA A 10 -18.18 2.43 -20.43
CA ALA A 10 -18.97 3.19 -19.46
C ALA A 10 -18.19 3.56 -18.20
N SER A 11 -16.98 3.00 -18.01
CA SER A 11 -16.14 3.31 -16.85
C SER A 11 -15.45 4.67 -17.01
N PRO A 12 -15.37 5.49 -15.95
CA PRO A 12 -14.59 6.73 -15.96
C PRO A 12 -13.07 6.50 -16.13
N ASN A 13 -12.62 5.25 -15.95
CA ASN A 13 -11.23 4.85 -16.14
C ASN A 13 -10.99 4.10 -17.45
N TYR A 14 -11.95 4.16 -18.38
CA TYR A 14 -11.83 3.52 -19.69
C TYR A 14 -10.61 4.04 -20.45
N ASP A 15 -9.83 3.11 -20.97
CA ASP A 15 -8.69 3.39 -21.85
C ASP A 15 -8.87 2.63 -23.16
N PRO A 16 -9.14 3.34 -24.28
CA PRO A 16 -9.40 2.71 -25.58
C PRO A 16 -8.19 1.97 -26.16
N ASP A 17 -6.98 2.26 -25.68
CA ASP A 17 -5.75 1.62 -26.12
C ASP A 17 -5.45 0.32 -25.33
N MET A 18 -6.11 0.15 -24.20
CA MET A 18 -6.00 -1.06 -23.40
C MET A 18 -6.80 -2.21 -23.98
N LYS A 19 -6.17 -3.34 -24.15
CA LYS A 19 -6.84 -4.58 -24.60
C LYS A 19 -6.94 -5.56 -23.44
N PRO A 20 -8.04 -6.32 -23.36
CA PRO A 20 -8.15 -7.42 -22.41
C PRO A 20 -6.96 -8.38 -22.53
N ASN A 21 -6.42 -8.79 -21.40
CA ASN A 21 -5.38 -9.81 -21.38
C ASN A 21 -5.99 -11.18 -21.76
N PRO A 22 -5.63 -11.76 -22.91
CA PRO A 22 -6.21 -13.04 -23.36
C PRO A 22 -5.78 -14.22 -22.46
N ASN A 23 -4.72 -14.07 -21.69
CA ASN A 23 -4.15 -15.12 -20.83
C ASN A 23 -4.47 -14.87 -19.35
N ILE A 24 -5.49 -14.09 -19.03
CA ILE A 24 -5.78 -13.67 -17.65
C ILE A 24 -5.92 -14.83 -16.67
N GLU A 25 -6.53 -15.94 -17.09
CA GLU A 25 -6.71 -17.11 -16.23
C GLU A 25 -5.39 -17.86 -15.97
N GLU A 26 -4.52 -17.94 -16.97
CA GLU A 26 -3.18 -18.52 -16.82
C GLU A 26 -2.33 -17.67 -15.89
N ASP A 27 -2.37 -16.34 -16.07
CA ASP A 27 -1.67 -15.38 -15.22
C ASP A 27 -2.17 -15.45 -13.77
N ARG A 28 -3.48 -15.56 -13.57
CA ARG A 28 -4.06 -15.72 -12.21
C ARG A 28 -3.61 -17.04 -11.56
N ALA A 29 -3.60 -18.13 -12.33
CA ALA A 29 -3.09 -19.40 -11.84
C ALA A 29 -1.60 -19.36 -11.49
N TYR A 30 -0.80 -18.65 -12.28
CA TYR A 30 0.60 -18.40 -11.99
C TYR A 30 0.79 -17.55 -10.74
N VAL A 31 0.04 -16.45 -10.60
CA VAL A 31 0.11 -15.59 -9.41
C VAL A 31 -0.22 -16.35 -8.14
N LYS A 32 -1.23 -17.23 -8.15
CA LYS A 32 -1.55 -18.09 -7.00
C LYS A 32 -0.38 -18.98 -6.58
N LYS A 33 0.32 -19.57 -7.54
CA LYS A 33 1.53 -20.36 -7.24
C LYS A 33 2.66 -19.52 -6.69
N LEU A 34 2.84 -18.33 -7.25
CA LEU A 34 3.87 -17.39 -6.81
C LEU A 34 3.60 -16.90 -5.38
N THR A 35 2.36 -16.49 -5.08
CA THR A 35 2.00 -16.02 -3.74
C THR A 35 2.13 -17.13 -2.70
N GLN A 36 1.79 -18.36 -3.06
CA GLN A 36 1.99 -19.53 -2.20
C GLN A 36 3.49 -19.75 -1.89
N ALA A 37 4.34 -19.73 -2.91
CA ALA A 37 5.79 -19.88 -2.71
C ALA A 37 6.39 -18.76 -1.86
N LEU A 38 5.95 -17.51 -2.08
CA LEU A 38 6.37 -16.38 -1.25
C LEU A 38 5.93 -16.54 0.21
N LYS A 39 4.73 -17.06 0.46
CA LYS A 39 4.26 -17.34 1.81
C LYS A 39 5.11 -18.41 2.50
N GLU A 40 5.46 -19.46 1.79
CA GLU A 40 6.35 -20.53 2.27
C GLU A 40 7.75 -20.02 2.58
N ASP A 41 8.22 -19.02 1.85
CA ASP A 41 9.49 -18.30 2.12
C ASP A 41 9.37 -17.26 3.25
N GLY A 42 8.21 -17.12 3.90
CA GLY A 42 8.00 -16.25 5.05
C GLY A 42 7.55 -14.82 4.74
N TYR A 43 7.14 -14.54 3.50
CA TYR A 43 6.57 -13.23 3.16
C TYR A 43 5.12 -13.12 3.62
N GLU A 44 4.74 -11.92 4.08
CA GLU A 44 3.36 -11.55 4.38
C GLU A 44 2.80 -10.62 3.30
N PHE A 45 1.49 -10.72 3.06
CA PHE A 45 0.80 -9.90 2.08
C PHE A 45 -0.03 -8.81 2.75
N ALA A 46 -0.09 -7.66 2.11
CA ALA A 46 -0.85 -6.51 2.58
C ALA A 46 -1.70 -5.92 1.46
N SER A 47 -2.87 -5.41 1.80
CA SER A 47 -3.67 -4.62 0.86
C SER A 47 -3.09 -3.21 0.73
N HIS A 48 -3.00 -2.72 -0.49
CA HIS A 48 -2.65 -1.33 -0.80
C HIS A 48 -3.76 -0.65 -1.62
N SER A 49 -5.02 -1.02 -1.33
CA SER A 49 -6.23 -0.67 -2.07
C SER A 49 -6.30 -1.26 -3.49
N TRP A 50 -7.45 -1.18 -4.14
CA TRP A 50 -7.59 -1.53 -5.55
C TRP A 50 -7.08 -0.41 -6.47
N GLY A 51 -7.65 0.77 -6.32
CA GLY A 51 -7.42 1.91 -7.19
C GLY A 51 -6.36 2.90 -6.70
N HIS A 52 -5.55 2.54 -5.69
CA HIS A 52 -4.57 3.44 -5.07
C HIS A 52 -5.21 4.76 -4.63
N ARG A 53 -6.35 4.66 -3.91
CA ARG A 53 -7.14 5.82 -3.47
C ARG A 53 -6.67 6.38 -2.14
N ASP A 54 -6.83 7.69 -1.99
CA ASP A 54 -6.53 8.40 -0.73
C ASP A 54 -7.69 8.20 0.26
N TYR A 55 -7.59 7.17 1.10
CA TYR A 55 -8.66 6.80 2.04
C TYR A 55 -8.95 7.84 3.11
N GLY A 56 -8.00 8.71 3.40
CA GLY A 56 -8.24 9.86 4.27
C GLY A 56 -9.21 10.87 3.67
N LYS A 57 -9.22 11.00 2.33
CA LYS A 57 -9.99 12.05 1.64
C LYS A 57 -11.28 11.60 0.99
N ILE A 58 -11.34 10.37 0.46
CA ILE A 58 -12.56 9.86 -0.17
C ILE A 58 -13.63 9.55 0.88
N ASP A 59 -14.90 9.55 0.50
CA ASP A 59 -15.98 9.14 1.39
C ASP A 59 -15.99 7.63 1.66
N LEU A 60 -16.83 7.21 2.62
CA LEU A 60 -16.93 5.82 3.05
C LEU A 60 -17.43 4.90 1.92
N GLU A 61 -18.41 5.33 1.16
CA GLU A 61 -19.01 4.51 0.10
C GLU A 61 -18.02 4.27 -1.04
N TYR A 62 -17.24 5.28 -1.37
CA TYR A 62 -16.19 5.15 -2.38
C TYR A 62 -15.06 4.23 -1.89
N MET A 63 -14.70 4.31 -0.61
CA MET A 63 -13.72 3.42 0.02
C MET A 63 -14.22 1.96 0.03
N LYS A 64 -15.49 1.73 0.36
CA LYS A 64 -16.11 0.41 0.31
C LYS A 64 -16.02 -0.20 -1.09
N ALA A 65 -16.45 0.56 -2.10
CA ALA A 65 -16.41 0.09 -3.48
C ALA A 65 -14.99 -0.26 -3.96
N ASP A 66 -13.97 0.49 -3.53
CA ASP A 66 -12.58 0.20 -3.84
C ASP A 66 -12.09 -1.08 -3.16
N ILE A 67 -12.44 -1.28 -1.88
CA ILE A 67 -12.06 -2.49 -1.13
C ILE A 67 -12.79 -3.72 -1.66
N GLU A 68 -14.08 -3.64 -1.96
CA GLU A 68 -14.86 -4.74 -2.54
C GLU A 68 -14.24 -5.24 -3.86
N ARG A 69 -13.72 -4.32 -4.67
CA ARG A 69 -12.99 -4.71 -5.89
C ARG A 69 -11.68 -5.42 -5.58
N TRP A 70 -10.95 -4.97 -4.57
CA TRP A 70 -9.74 -5.63 -4.13
C TRP A 70 -10.05 -7.04 -3.61
N GLU A 71 -11.07 -7.17 -2.75
CA GLU A 71 -11.55 -8.46 -2.22
C GLU A 71 -11.97 -9.43 -3.34
N LYS A 72 -12.65 -8.93 -4.36
CA LYS A 72 -13.09 -9.75 -5.49
C LYS A 72 -11.94 -10.20 -6.40
N ASN A 73 -10.97 -9.32 -6.65
CA ASN A 73 -10.01 -9.53 -7.74
C ASN A 73 -8.59 -9.90 -7.27
N VAL A 74 -8.19 -9.48 -6.07
CA VAL A 74 -6.83 -9.67 -5.55
C VAL A 74 -6.81 -10.68 -4.40
N ALA A 75 -7.67 -10.52 -3.40
CA ALA A 75 -7.70 -11.42 -2.25
C ALA A 75 -7.75 -12.91 -2.62
N PRO A 76 -8.52 -13.35 -3.64
CA PRO A 76 -8.56 -14.77 -4.04
C PRO A 76 -7.26 -15.28 -4.67
N LEU A 77 -6.29 -14.43 -4.92
CA LEU A 77 -4.96 -14.80 -5.43
C LEU A 77 -3.94 -15.00 -4.30
N LEU A 78 -4.30 -14.63 -3.07
CA LEU A 78 -3.45 -14.78 -1.90
C LEU A 78 -3.72 -16.13 -1.21
N PRO A 79 -2.70 -16.72 -0.56
CA PRO A 79 -2.85 -18.01 0.14
C PRO A 79 -3.70 -17.91 1.41
N ASP A 80 -3.68 -16.75 2.06
CA ASP A 80 -4.37 -16.49 3.33
C ASP A 80 -5.18 -15.19 3.26
N SER A 81 -6.07 -14.99 4.25
CA SER A 81 -6.74 -13.71 4.46
C SER A 81 -5.72 -12.62 4.78
N CYS A 82 -5.95 -11.43 4.23
CA CYS A 82 -5.09 -10.28 4.44
C CYS A 82 -5.65 -9.39 5.56
N ASP A 83 -4.89 -9.19 6.62
CA ASP A 83 -5.26 -8.36 7.77
C ASP A 83 -4.41 -7.07 7.87
N ILE A 84 -3.55 -6.82 6.89
CA ILE A 84 -2.65 -5.67 6.82
C ILE A 84 -3.14 -4.68 5.76
N MET A 85 -3.41 -3.45 6.17
CA MET A 85 -3.72 -2.33 5.27
C MET A 85 -2.54 -1.36 5.20
N ILE A 86 -1.99 -1.19 4.01
CA ILE A 86 -0.98 -0.18 3.72
C ILE A 86 -1.66 0.98 3.00
N TYR A 87 -1.81 2.11 3.64
CA TYR A 87 -2.53 3.24 3.06
C TYR A 87 -1.78 3.87 1.89
N PRO A 88 -2.45 4.03 0.72
CA PRO A 88 -1.93 4.87 -0.36
C PRO A 88 -1.67 6.29 0.11
N PHE A 89 -0.63 6.92 -0.40
CA PHE A 89 -0.18 8.26 -0.01
C PHE A 89 0.17 8.43 1.48
N GLY A 90 0.08 7.36 2.29
CA GLY A 90 0.20 7.42 3.74
C GLY A 90 -0.99 8.10 4.43
N SER A 91 -2.05 8.36 3.69
CA SER A 91 -3.25 9.05 4.16
C SER A 91 -4.22 8.06 4.75
N ASP A 92 -4.24 7.96 6.07
CA ASP A 92 -5.09 7.01 6.79
C ASP A 92 -6.50 7.55 7.06
N VAL A 93 -7.36 6.65 7.49
CA VAL A 93 -8.77 6.96 7.80
C VAL A 93 -8.96 7.75 9.09
N GLY A 94 -7.95 7.90 9.92
CA GLY A 94 -7.99 8.65 11.17
C GLY A 94 -7.57 10.10 11.05
N ASP A 95 -6.99 10.53 9.91
CA ASP A 95 -6.45 11.87 9.72
C ASP A 95 -5.56 12.30 10.91
N TRP A 96 -4.59 11.42 11.26
CA TRP A 96 -3.66 11.58 12.40
C TRP A 96 -4.31 11.54 13.80
N ARG A 97 -5.63 11.37 13.88
CA ARG A 97 -6.33 11.17 15.16
C ARG A 97 -6.32 9.70 15.54
N PRO A 98 -6.44 9.39 16.84
CA PRO A 98 -6.60 8.02 17.30
C PRO A 98 -7.78 7.31 16.61
N TYR A 99 -7.65 6.01 16.39
CA TYR A 99 -8.76 5.20 15.91
C TYR A 99 -9.76 4.97 17.04
N THR A 100 -11.02 5.31 16.77
CA THR A 100 -12.11 5.16 17.71
C THR A 100 -13.30 4.48 17.04
N GLU A 101 -14.23 4.01 17.87
CA GLU A 101 -15.48 3.38 17.40
C GLU A 101 -16.40 4.34 16.62
N GLU A 102 -16.20 5.65 16.74
CA GLU A 102 -16.94 6.66 15.96
C GLU A 102 -16.39 6.81 14.53
N ASN A 103 -15.21 6.28 14.25
CA ASN A 103 -14.64 6.34 12.91
C ASN A 103 -15.22 5.23 12.02
N GLU A 104 -16.21 5.57 11.20
CA GLU A 104 -16.92 4.62 10.35
C GLU A 104 -16.01 3.90 9.34
N LYS A 105 -14.99 4.57 8.82
CA LYS A 105 -14.03 3.95 7.90
C LYS A 105 -13.17 2.92 8.61
N TYR A 106 -12.68 3.24 9.82
CA TYR A 106 -11.94 2.30 10.64
C TYR A 106 -12.80 1.07 10.99
N ARG A 107 -14.02 1.30 11.46
CA ARG A 107 -14.96 0.20 11.78
C ARG A 107 -15.23 -0.70 10.58
N TYR A 108 -15.37 -0.12 9.40
CA TYR A 108 -15.55 -0.92 8.19
C TYR A 108 -14.31 -1.78 7.90
N LEU A 109 -13.11 -1.23 7.97
CA LEU A 109 -11.88 -2.00 7.80
C LEU A 109 -11.76 -3.11 8.86
N GLN A 110 -12.05 -2.79 10.12
CA GLN A 110 -12.06 -3.75 11.21
C GLN A 110 -13.05 -4.90 10.97
N SER A 111 -14.24 -4.60 10.44
CA SER A 111 -15.27 -5.61 10.13
C SER A 111 -14.83 -6.59 9.02
N LEU A 112 -13.91 -6.20 8.17
CA LEU A 112 -13.29 -7.04 7.14
C LEU A 112 -12.08 -7.83 7.65
N GLY A 113 -11.68 -7.64 8.90
CA GLY A 113 -10.57 -8.37 9.53
C GLY A 113 -9.23 -7.62 9.49
N PHE A 114 -9.17 -6.40 8.96
CA PHE A 114 -7.94 -5.62 9.03
C PHE A 114 -7.59 -5.24 10.47
N ARG A 115 -6.34 -5.49 10.87
CA ARG A 115 -5.83 -5.26 12.22
C ARG A 115 -4.54 -4.46 12.24
N TYR A 116 -3.75 -4.52 11.17
CA TYR A 116 -2.48 -3.83 11.05
C TYR A 116 -2.60 -2.72 10.01
N PHE A 117 -2.30 -1.49 10.43
CA PHE A 117 -2.46 -0.29 9.60
C PHE A 117 -1.14 0.42 9.45
N CYS A 118 -0.70 0.64 8.20
CA CYS A 118 0.59 1.23 7.91
C CYS A 118 0.43 2.55 7.14
N ASN A 119 0.81 3.64 7.81
CA ASN A 119 0.91 4.96 7.19
C ASN A 119 2.28 5.13 6.52
N VAL A 120 2.42 6.13 5.67
CA VAL A 120 3.74 6.64 5.26
C VAL A 120 4.05 7.87 6.06
N ASP A 121 5.17 7.84 6.78
CA ASP A 121 5.67 9.01 7.46
C ASP A 121 7.18 9.13 7.24
N SER A 122 7.64 10.36 7.20
CA SER A 122 9.07 10.63 7.08
C SER A 122 9.71 10.97 8.42
N ARG A 123 8.93 11.17 9.50
CA ARG A 123 9.40 11.53 10.87
C ARG A 123 8.28 11.55 11.89
N PRO A 124 8.64 11.30 13.14
CA PRO A 124 9.44 10.20 13.65
C PRO A 124 8.67 8.90 13.50
N TYR A 125 9.33 7.76 13.73
CA TYR A 125 8.60 6.51 13.84
C TYR A 125 7.64 6.58 15.04
N TRP A 126 6.41 6.13 14.85
CA TRP A 126 5.40 6.05 15.89
C TRP A 126 4.55 4.79 15.73
N VAL A 127 4.00 4.33 16.84
CA VAL A 127 3.10 3.20 16.93
C VAL A 127 1.91 3.59 17.81
N GLU A 128 0.72 3.25 17.38
CA GLU A 128 -0.50 3.28 18.16
C GLU A 128 -1.03 1.85 18.29
N THR A 129 -1.40 1.47 19.49
CA THR A 129 -2.00 0.16 19.75
C THR A 129 -3.37 0.34 20.41
N GLY A 130 -4.33 -0.45 19.96
CA GLY A 130 -5.62 -0.64 20.61
C GLY A 130 -5.86 -2.11 20.87
N ASP A 131 -7.01 -2.45 21.46
CA ASP A 131 -7.34 -3.84 21.79
C ASP A 131 -7.44 -4.74 20.55
N GLN A 132 -7.76 -4.15 19.40
CA GLN A 132 -8.04 -4.87 18.16
C GLN A 132 -7.17 -4.42 16.98
N PHE A 133 -6.20 -3.53 17.19
CA PHE A 133 -5.37 -3.03 16.10
C PHE A 133 -3.97 -2.60 16.55
N LEU A 134 -3.08 -2.61 15.58
CA LEU A 134 -1.80 -1.90 15.60
C LEU A 134 -1.73 -0.98 14.39
N ARG A 135 -1.46 0.28 14.61
CA ARG A 135 -1.23 1.29 13.57
C ARG A 135 0.18 1.86 13.71
N GLN A 136 0.90 1.96 12.62
CA GLN A 136 2.28 2.40 12.64
C GLN A 136 2.67 3.24 11.44
N ALA A 137 3.66 4.10 11.64
CA ALA A 137 4.35 4.76 10.55
C ALA A 137 5.24 3.79 9.78
N ARG A 138 5.33 3.96 8.46
CA ARG A 138 6.36 3.34 7.61
C ARG A 138 7.39 4.39 7.25
N ARG A 139 8.64 3.98 7.20
CA ARG A 139 9.76 4.82 6.76
C ARG A 139 10.23 4.34 5.41
N ASN A 140 10.23 5.22 4.42
CA ASN A 140 10.80 4.90 3.12
C ASN A 140 12.32 4.86 3.21
N LEU A 141 12.88 3.69 2.92
CA LEU A 141 14.31 3.47 2.81
C LEU A 141 14.62 3.10 1.36
N ASP A 142 14.79 4.11 0.54
CA ASP A 142 15.03 3.98 -0.91
C ASP A 142 16.19 4.87 -1.37
N GLY A 143 16.63 4.66 -2.60
CA GLY A 143 17.79 5.40 -3.16
C GLY A 143 17.59 6.90 -3.20
N TYR A 144 16.35 7.38 -3.41
CA TYR A 144 16.05 8.81 -3.40
C TYR A 144 16.18 9.40 -1.99
N ARG A 145 15.67 8.71 -0.96
CA ARG A 145 15.80 9.14 0.44
C ARG A 145 17.25 9.14 0.90
N LEU A 146 17.99 8.11 0.56
CA LEU A 146 19.43 8.03 0.83
C LEU A 146 20.19 9.21 0.17
N TRP A 147 19.90 9.50 -1.08
CA TRP A 147 20.51 10.62 -1.80
C TRP A 147 20.13 11.98 -1.18
N MET A 148 18.86 12.17 -0.81
CA MET A 148 18.40 13.40 -0.15
C MET A 148 19.12 13.66 1.18
N ASP A 149 19.33 12.61 1.97
CA ASP A 149 20.04 12.74 3.25
C ASP A 149 21.54 12.97 3.04
N TYR A 150 22.17 12.23 2.09
CA TYR A 150 23.58 12.34 1.79
C TYR A 150 23.93 13.67 1.12
N GLY A 151 23.21 14.04 0.06
CA GLY A 151 23.57 15.18 -0.81
C GLY A 151 22.84 16.48 -0.50
N CYS A 152 21.65 16.41 0.11
CA CYS A 152 20.80 17.57 0.36
C CYS A 152 20.60 17.89 1.85
N GLY A 153 21.16 17.08 2.74
CA GLY A 153 21.08 17.29 4.18
C GLY A 153 19.65 17.18 4.76
N ALA A 154 18.79 16.38 4.14
CA ALA A 154 17.40 16.24 4.57
C ALA A 154 17.25 15.60 5.96
N ASN A 155 18.23 14.80 6.39
CA ASN A 155 18.36 14.20 7.70
C ASN A 155 17.11 13.42 8.16
N ARG A 156 16.54 12.60 7.25
CA ARG A 156 15.31 11.86 7.52
C ARG A 156 15.54 10.42 7.99
N LEU A 157 16.75 9.89 7.77
CA LEU A 157 17.11 8.50 8.05
C LEU A 157 18.15 8.36 9.16
N SER A 158 18.64 9.47 9.72
CA SER A 158 19.75 9.49 10.69
C SER A 158 19.50 8.73 11.98
N ASP A 159 18.25 8.47 12.33
CA ASP A 159 17.85 7.65 13.47
C ASP A 159 17.82 6.14 13.15
N LEU A 160 17.91 5.77 11.86
CA LEU A 160 17.92 4.38 11.40
C LEU A 160 19.29 3.93 10.92
N ILE A 161 19.98 4.79 10.17
CA ILE A 161 21.25 4.45 9.51
C ILE A 161 22.15 5.69 9.41
N ASP A 162 23.45 5.45 9.38
CA ASP A 162 24.41 6.45 8.93
C ASP A 162 24.51 6.40 7.38
N VAL A 163 23.88 7.37 6.72
CA VAL A 163 23.83 7.41 5.25
C VAL A 163 25.20 7.50 4.60
N ASN A 164 26.22 8.05 5.29
CA ASN A 164 27.58 8.14 4.77
C ASN A 164 28.26 6.77 4.64
N THR A 165 27.80 5.79 5.42
CA THR A 165 28.35 4.43 5.38
C THR A 165 27.67 3.53 4.36
N VAL A 166 26.41 3.82 4.00
CA VAL A 166 25.61 2.96 3.12
C VAL A 166 25.39 3.53 1.73
N PHE A 167 25.52 4.85 1.55
CA PHE A 167 25.35 5.48 0.25
C PHE A 167 26.57 5.27 -0.63
N ASP A 168 26.39 4.57 -1.75
CA ASP A 168 27.45 4.41 -2.74
C ASP A 168 27.43 5.55 -3.77
N ALA A 169 28.26 6.56 -3.58
CA ALA A 169 28.35 7.73 -4.46
C ALA A 169 28.82 7.40 -5.90
N ARG A 170 29.31 6.18 -6.15
CA ARG A 170 29.69 5.71 -7.49
C ARG A 170 28.48 5.27 -8.32
N ARG A 171 27.35 4.99 -7.66
CA ARG A 171 26.11 4.68 -8.37
C ARG A 171 25.58 5.92 -9.08
N PRO A 172 24.97 5.76 -10.26
CA PRO A 172 24.26 6.85 -10.90
C PRO A 172 23.28 7.47 -9.89
N THR A 173 23.32 8.77 -9.76
CA THR A 173 22.33 9.49 -8.94
C THR A 173 20.93 9.13 -9.40
N PRO A 174 19.94 9.02 -8.49
CA PRO A 174 18.56 8.80 -8.87
C PRO A 174 18.16 9.83 -9.92
N VAL A 175 17.46 9.38 -10.94
CA VAL A 175 16.84 10.30 -11.90
C VAL A 175 15.96 11.22 -11.09
N GLY A 176 16.26 12.50 -11.10
CA GLY A 176 15.46 13.49 -10.38
C GLY A 176 14.01 13.40 -10.86
N TRP A 177 13.10 13.49 -9.95
CA TRP A 177 11.70 13.66 -10.28
C TRP A 177 11.58 14.95 -11.09
N LYS A 178 11.21 14.81 -12.35
CA LYS A 178 10.86 15.93 -13.20
C LYS A 178 9.43 16.37 -12.91
#